data_39cceb710d4002b6f88cc4c1576f62b6
#
_entry.id   39cceb710d4002b6f88cc4c1576f62b6
#
_cell.length_a   1.000
_cell.length_b   1.000
_cell.length_c   1.000
_cell.angle_alpha   90.00
_cell.angle_beta   90.00
_cell.angle_gamma   90.00
#
_symmetry.space_group_name_H-M   'P 1'
#
loop_
_entity.id
_entity.type
_entity.pdbx_description
1 polymer ?
#
loop_
_entity_poly.entity_id
_entity_poly.type
_entity_poly.pdbx_seq_one_letter_code
_entity_poly.pdbx_strand_id
1 'polypeptide(L)'
;WDDFAADIDGQQLKVMKRINNQAAAVEACITRHGTIVGPFMTDLTGYPELTPYKVGWCGNDVFPEALSEADRTIAISHVRRLGDRLAQEGYRGFFEVDVLMDTDTGAVYLGELNPRISGASSMTNVTAGAYADVPLFLFHLLEFMDVDYTVDVEEINDRWRALAAVDVWSQLIMKEPGDEVERILTAPRTGAWRLSDGGALTFEHVTNDWHEITTEDEAFFMRVYGPGDFPAPKVRAEPTIAAVEREIPADWRLERARRYLAALPPAI
;
A
#
# COMPACT_ATOMS: atom_id res chain seq x y z
N TRP A 1 -6.72 -5.64 -30.56
CA TRP A 1 -6.90 -7.07 -30.36
C TRP A 1 -5.87 -7.87 -31.15
N ASP A 2 -5.70 -7.58 -32.45
CA ASP A 2 -4.83 -8.36 -33.35
C ASP A 2 -3.36 -8.35 -32.88
N ASP A 3 -2.86 -7.22 -32.39
CA ASP A 3 -1.52 -7.08 -31.83
C ASP A 3 -1.32 -7.85 -30.52
N PHE A 4 -2.41 -8.12 -29.80
CA PHE A 4 -2.39 -8.78 -28.50
C PHE A 4 -2.68 -10.29 -28.60
N ALA A 5 -3.44 -10.70 -29.63
CA ALA A 5 -3.90 -12.08 -29.76
C ALA A 5 -2.75 -13.09 -29.95
N ALA A 6 -1.66 -12.68 -30.63
CA ALA A 6 -0.50 -13.53 -30.83
C ALA A 6 0.28 -13.82 -29.53
N ASP A 7 0.28 -12.87 -28.59
CA ASP A 7 1.04 -12.98 -27.34
C ASP A 7 0.33 -13.85 -26.30
N ILE A 8 -0.97 -14.12 -26.49
CA ILE A 8 -1.83 -14.84 -25.54
C ILE A 8 -2.25 -16.23 -26.03
N ASP A 9 -1.73 -16.68 -27.15
CA ASP A 9 -2.08 -17.99 -27.70
C ASP A 9 -1.73 -19.12 -26.72
N GLY A 10 -2.72 -19.94 -26.43
CA GLY A 10 -2.60 -21.03 -25.45
C GLY A 10 -2.63 -20.61 -23.97
N GLN A 11 -2.83 -19.35 -23.65
CA GLN A 11 -2.93 -18.88 -22.25
C GLN A 11 -4.38 -18.85 -21.76
N GLN A 12 -4.57 -19.11 -20.47
CA GLN A 12 -5.86 -18.94 -19.82
C GLN A 12 -6.09 -17.44 -19.53
N LEU A 13 -7.15 -16.87 -20.07
CA LEU A 13 -7.49 -15.46 -19.93
C LEU A 13 -8.70 -15.23 -19.05
N LYS A 14 -8.66 -14.16 -18.24
CA LYS A 14 -9.82 -13.60 -17.59
C LYS A 14 -10.37 -12.45 -18.41
N VAL A 15 -11.60 -12.58 -18.91
CA VAL A 15 -12.29 -11.51 -19.64
C VAL A 15 -13.34 -10.88 -18.73
N MET A 16 -13.29 -9.56 -18.57
CA MET A 16 -14.21 -8.80 -17.71
C MET A 16 -14.86 -7.68 -18.51
N LYS A 17 -16.07 -7.28 -18.08
CA LYS A 17 -16.70 -6.05 -18.58
C LYS A 17 -15.79 -4.86 -18.20
N ARG A 18 -15.48 -4.02 -19.20
CA ARG A 18 -14.85 -2.74 -18.92
C ARG A 18 -15.85 -1.81 -18.25
N ILE A 19 -15.44 -1.23 -17.14
CA ILE A 19 -16.21 -0.21 -16.40
C ILE A 19 -15.46 1.12 -16.58
N ASN A 20 -16.19 2.16 -16.99
CA ASN A 20 -15.68 3.51 -16.94
C ASN A 20 -15.79 3.97 -15.49
N ASN A 21 -14.66 3.96 -14.79
CA ASN A 21 -14.70 4.07 -13.33
C ASN A 21 -13.80 5.16 -12.77
N GLN A 22 -14.19 5.66 -11.60
CA GLN A 22 -13.29 6.17 -10.60
C GLN A 22 -12.89 5.01 -9.70
N ALA A 23 -11.60 4.74 -9.57
CA ALA A 23 -11.10 3.68 -8.72
C ALA A 23 -10.76 4.19 -7.32
N ALA A 24 -11.00 3.36 -6.33
CA ALA A 24 -10.50 3.55 -4.97
C ALA A 24 -10.04 2.20 -4.42
N ALA A 25 -9.04 2.23 -3.56
CA ALA A 25 -8.60 1.06 -2.80
C ALA A 25 -9.04 1.19 -1.34
N VAL A 26 -9.23 0.05 -0.69
CA VAL A 26 -9.46 -0.02 0.74
C VAL A 26 -8.80 -1.25 1.32
N GLU A 27 -8.12 -1.08 2.43
CA GLU A 27 -7.60 -2.19 3.20
C GLU A 27 -8.52 -2.53 4.37
N ALA A 28 -8.61 -3.81 4.66
CA ALA A 28 -9.45 -4.33 5.73
C ALA A 28 -8.77 -5.50 6.44
N CYS A 29 -9.25 -5.82 7.63
CA CYS A 29 -8.78 -6.96 8.40
C CYS A 29 -9.95 -7.79 8.91
N ILE A 30 -9.95 -9.08 8.58
CA ILE A 30 -10.90 -10.04 9.13
C ILE A 30 -10.40 -10.48 10.49
N THR A 31 -11.21 -10.22 11.50
CA THR A 31 -10.98 -10.63 12.88
C THR A 31 -12.05 -11.61 13.33
N ARG A 32 -11.83 -12.28 14.46
CA ARG A 32 -12.86 -13.12 15.11
C ARG A 32 -14.10 -12.34 15.57
N HIS A 33 -14.01 -11.01 15.61
CA HIS A 33 -15.09 -10.11 16.03
C HIS A 33 -15.84 -9.49 14.84
N GLY A 34 -15.32 -9.63 13.61
CA GLY A 34 -15.87 -9.06 12.39
C GLY A 34 -14.81 -8.43 11.51
N THR A 35 -15.24 -7.77 10.43
CA THR A 35 -14.35 -7.12 9.48
C THR A 35 -14.14 -5.66 9.84
N ILE A 36 -12.91 -5.29 10.14
CA ILE A 36 -12.48 -3.90 10.31
C ILE A 36 -12.11 -3.35 8.93
N VAL A 37 -12.65 -2.18 8.58
CA VAL A 37 -12.47 -1.53 7.28
C VAL A 37 -11.71 -0.23 7.49
N GLY A 38 -10.57 -0.09 6.82
CA GLY A 38 -9.73 1.11 6.85
C GLY A 38 -10.32 2.27 6.02
N PRO A 39 -9.60 3.38 5.92
CA PRO A 39 -9.98 4.50 5.08
C PRO A 39 -9.94 4.11 3.60
N PHE A 40 -10.86 4.67 2.80
CA PHE A 40 -10.78 4.59 1.35
C PHE A 40 -9.73 5.57 0.84
N MET A 41 -8.98 5.15 -0.16
CA MET A 41 -7.94 5.92 -0.80
C MET A 41 -8.05 5.81 -2.32
N THR A 42 -7.68 6.85 -3.02
CA THR A 42 -7.52 6.80 -4.48
C THR A 42 -6.15 6.26 -4.83
N ASP A 43 -6.05 5.60 -5.99
CA ASP A 43 -4.77 5.16 -6.52
C ASP A 43 -4.15 6.25 -7.40
N LEU A 44 -2.89 6.57 -7.14
CA LEU A 44 -2.07 7.37 -8.01
C LEU A 44 -1.38 6.46 -9.02
N THR A 45 -1.69 6.64 -10.30
CA THR A 45 -1.17 5.75 -11.36
C THR A 45 -0.67 6.54 -12.56
N GLY A 46 0.42 6.05 -13.18
CA GLY A 46 0.90 6.52 -14.45
C GLY A 46 1.56 7.91 -14.47
N TYR A 47 1.99 8.43 -13.34
CA TYR A 47 2.78 9.65 -13.27
C TYR A 47 4.21 9.39 -13.75
N PRO A 48 4.65 9.98 -14.89
CA PRO A 48 5.95 9.66 -15.49
C PRO A 48 7.14 9.98 -14.59
N GLU A 49 6.97 10.93 -13.66
CA GLU A 49 7.98 11.31 -12.68
C GLU A 49 8.22 10.23 -11.61
N LEU A 50 7.25 9.35 -11.41
CA LEU A 50 7.25 8.35 -10.34
C LEU A 50 7.35 6.91 -10.86
N THR A 51 6.91 6.67 -12.10
CA THR A 51 6.88 5.33 -12.68
C THR A 51 7.06 5.36 -14.21
N PRO A 52 7.83 4.45 -14.80
CA PRO A 52 7.94 4.33 -16.26
C PRO A 52 6.70 3.69 -16.90
N TYR A 53 5.80 3.14 -16.12
CA TYR A 53 4.64 2.38 -16.61
C TYR A 53 3.41 3.27 -16.74
N LYS A 54 2.78 3.30 -17.91
CA LYS A 54 1.61 4.14 -18.23
C LYS A 54 0.45 3.99 -17.23
N VAL A 55 0.27 2.81 -16.62
CA VAL A 55 -0.76 2.51 -15.62
C VAL A 55 -0.13 1.99 -14.33
N GLY A 56 1.16 2.26 -14.13
CA GLY A 56 1.88 1.82 -12.93
C GLY A 56 1.37 2.56 -11.69
N TRP A 57 0.98 1.82 -10.69
CA TRP A 57 0.67 2.39 -9.37
C TRP A 57 1.93 3.06 -8.78
N CYS A 58 1.78 4.24 -8.23
CA CYS A 58 2.85 5.03 -7.65
C CYS A 58 2.44 5.79 -6.39
N GLY A 59 1.37 5.39 -5.74
CA GLY A 59 0.96 5.95 -4.47
C GLY A 59 -0.53 5.93 -4.25
N ASN A 60 -0.94 6.54 -3.15
CA ASN A 60 -2.35 6.65 -2.74
C ASN A 60 -2.60 8.00 -2.07
N ASP A 61 -3.84 8.49 -2.19
CA ASP A 61 -4.34 9.65 -1.45
C ASP A 61 -5.55 9.26 -0.62
N VAL A 62 -5.56 9.66 0.65
CA VAL A 62 -6.74 9.64 1.53
C VAL A 62 -7.24 11.06 1.69
N PHE A 63 -8.46 11.33 1.24
CA PHE A 63 -9.11 12.64 1.38
C PHE A 63 -10.64 12.47 1.39
N PRO A 64 -11.39 13.44 1.95
CA PRO A 64 -12.83 13.30 2.15
C PRO A 64 -13.62 13.00 0.87
N GLU A 65 -13.24 13.60 -0.24
CA GLU A 65 -13.91 13.52 -1.54
C GLU A 65 -13.47 12.32 -2.39
N ALA A 66 -12.60 11.44 -1.87
CA ALA A 66 -12.18 10.22 -2.57
C ALA A 66 -13.37 9.36 -3.02
N LEU A 67 -14.43 9.31 -2.19
CA LEU A 67 -15.74 8.75 -2.52
C LEU A 67 -16.84 9.68 -2.00
N SER A 68 -17.97 9.72 -2.73
CA SER A 68 -19.19 10.30 -2.16
C SER A 68 -19.63 9.48 -0.92
N GLU A 69 -20.36 10.10 0.00
CA GLU A 69 -20.85 9.39 1.19
C GLU A 69 -21.78 8.22 0.83
N ALA A 70 -22.55 8.35 -0.26
CA ALA A 70 -23.41 7.30 -0.76
C ALA A 70 -22.59 6.10 -1.28
N ASP A 71 -21.57 6.36 -2.12
CA ASP A 71 -20.69 5.31 -2.66
C ASP A 71 -19.87 4.66 -1.55
N ARG A 72 -19.38 5.44 -0.60
CA ARG A 72 -18.65 4.96 0.57
C ARG A 72 -19.48 3.99 1.39
N THR A 73 -20.75 4.31 1.64
CA THR A 73 -21.67 3.44 2.38
C THR A 73 -21.88 2.10 1.65
N ILE A 74 -22.08 2.14 0.34
CA ILE A 74 -22.24 0.94 -0.49
C ILE A 74 -20.93 0.13 -0.49
N ALA A 75 -19.79 0.79 -0.69
CA ALA A 75 -18.49 0.15 -0.72
C ALA A 75 -18.16 -0.54 0.60
N ILE A 76 -18.37 0.11 1.75
CA ILE A 76 -18.20 -0.50 3.09
C ILE A 76 -19.06 -1.76 3.20
N SER A 77 -20.33 -1.70 2.80
CA SER A 77 -21.23 -2.86 2.83
C SER A 77 -20.70 -4.02 1.99
N HIS A 78 -20.15 -3.72 0.80
CA HIS A 78 -19.56 -4.74 -0.07
C HIS A 78 -18.29 -5.36 0.53
N VAL A 79 -17.40 -4.54 1.08
CA VAL A 79 -16.16 -5.00 1.70
C VAL A 79 -16.44 -5.86 2.93
N ARG A 80 -17.39 -5.46 3.78
CA ARG A 80 -17.80 -6.26 4.95
C ARG A 80 -18.39 -7.61 4.53
N ARG A 81 -19.30 -7.63 3.55
CA ARG A 81 -19.85 -8.88 3.01
C ARG A 81 -18.79 -9.78 2.39
N LEU A 82 -17.80 -9.20 1.71
CA LEU A 82 -16.64 -9.95 1.23
C LEU A 82 -15.84 -10.53 2.40
N GLY A 83 -15.55 -9.72 3.42
CA GLY A 83 -14.85 -10.17 4.62
C GLY A 83 -15.58 -11.31 5.33
N ASP A 84 -16.89 -11.21 5.50
CA ASP A 84 -17.74 -12.29 6.08
C ASP A 84 -17.66 -13.57 5.24
N ARG A 85 -17.66 -13.44 3.91
CA ARG A 85 -17.53 -14.59 3.02
C ARG A 85 -16.15 -15.22 3.11
N LEU A 86 -15.10 -14.44 3.11
CA LEU A 86 -13.72 -14.91 3.27
C LEU A 86 -13.52 -15.61 4.63
N ALA A 87 -14.10 -15.06 5.71
CA ALA A 87 -14.08 -15.69 7.02
C ALA A 87 -14.74 -17.07 7.02
N GLN A 88 -15.87 -17.24 6.32
CA GLN A 88 -16.53 -18.54 6.17
C GLN A 88 -15.66 -19.56 5.40
N GLU A 89 -14.83 -19.11 4.48
CA GLU A 89 -13.84 -19.95 3.77
C GLU A 89 -12.56 -20.20 4.60
N GLY A 90 -12.49 -19.69 5.82
CA GLY A 90 -11.36 -19.86 6.74
C GLY A 90 -10.25 -18.83 6.58
N TYR A 91 -10.44 -17.79 5.79
CA TYR A 91 -9.49 -16.68 5.71
C TYR A 91 -9.63 -15.78 6.95
N ARG A 92 -8.49 -15.28 7.44
CA ARG A 92 -8.40 -14.29 8.52
C ARG A 92 -7.27 -13.32 8.26
N GLY A 93 -7.36 -12.14 8.86
CA GLY A 93 -6.32 -11.13 8.77
C GLY A 93 -6.52 -10.16 7.61
N PHE A 94 -5.43 -9.62 7.14
CA PHE A 94 -5.36 -8.46 6.26
C PHE A 94 -5.71 -8.79 4.81
N PHE A 95 -6.46 -7.92 4.16
CA PHE A 95 -6.70 -7.93 2.72
C PHE A 95 -6.92 -6.52 2.20
N GLU A 96 -6.71 -6.32 0.93
CA GLU A 96 -6.99 -5.08 0.22
C GLU A 96 -7.94 -5.36 -0.93
N VAL A 97 -8.81 -4.40 -1.24
CA VAL A 97 -9.81 -4.49 -2.32
C VAL A 97 -9.85 -3.21 -3.12
N ASP A 98 -9.74 -3.35 -4.45
CA ASP A 98 -10.08 -2.29 -5.37
C ASP A 98 -11.60 -2.15 -5.49
N VAL A 99 -12.08 -0.93 -5.38
CA VAL A 99 -13.49 -0.57 -5.54
C VAL A 99 -13.64 0.32 -6.78
N LEU A 100 -14.57 -0.05 -7.65
CA LEU A 100 -14.81 0.64 -8.90
C LEU A 100 -16.19 1.34 -8.85
N MET A 101 -16.19 2.67 -8.90
CA MET A 101 -17.41 3.47 -9.03
C MET A 101 -17.64 3.72 -10.52
N ASP A 102 -18.65 3.09 -11.07
CA ASP A 102 -19.05 3.24 -12.48
C ASP A 102 -19.63 4.64 -12.70
N THR A 103 -18.89 5.47 -13.45
CA THR A 103 -19.26 6.88 -13.73
C THR A 103 -20.45 6.98 -14.67
N ASP A 104 -20.79 5.93 -15.40
CA ASP A 104 -21.91 5.92 -16.34
C ASP A 104 -23.23 5.55 -15.66
N THR A 105 -23.18 4.69 -14.64
CA THR A 105 -24.38 4.12 -14.00
C THR A 105 -24.49 4.46 -12.51
N GLY A 106 -23.43 4.95 -11.88
CA GLY A 106 -23.35 5.14 -10.43
C GLY A 106 -23.30 3.84 -9.61
N ALA A 107 -23.06 2.71 -10.26
CA ALA A 107 -22.95 1.43 -9.56
C ALA A 107 -21.55 1.25 -8.94
N VAL A 108 -21.49 0.66 -7.75
CA VAL A 108 -20.25 0.35 -7.04
C VAL A 108 -19.96 -1.14 -7.16
N TYR A 109 -18.75 -1.48 -7.61
CA TYR A 109 -18.30 -2.86 -7.79
C TYR A 109 -17.03 -3.12 -7.01
N LEU A 110 -16.79 -4.40 -6.64
CA LEU A 110 -15.49 -4.89 -6.23
C LEU A 110 -14.69 -5.27 -7.49
N GLY A 111 -13.52 -4.69 -7.65
CA GLY A 111 -12.65 -4.86 -8.82
C GLY A 111 -11.66 -6.01 -8.67
N GLU A 112 -10.73 -5.86 -7.73
CA GLU A 112 -9.68 -6.82 -7.43
C GLU A 112 -9.62 -7.10 -5.94
N LEU A 113 -9.33 -8.35 -5.59
CA LEU A 113 -9.04 -8.77 -4.21
C LEU A 113 -7.55 -9.10 -4.09
N ASN A 114 -6.88 -8.43 -3.19
CA ASN A 114 -5.49 -8.68 -2.80
C ASN A 114 -5.46 -9.25 -1.37
N PRO A 115 -5.52 -10.58 -1.17
CA PRO A 115 -5.55 -11.19 0.16
C PRO A 115 -4.16 -11.22 0.79
N ARG A 116 -3.56 -10.06 0.95
CA ARG A 116 -2.18 -9.85 1.44
C ARG A 116 -1.96 -8.38 1.80
N ILE A 117 -0.83 -8.10 2.44
CA ILE A 117 -0.28 -6.75 2.55
C ILE A 117 0.00 -6.22 1.14
N SER A 118 -0.39 -4.99 0.87
CA SER A 118 -0.26 -4.30 -0.42
C SER A 118 0.70 -3.11 -0.35
N GLY A 119 0.86 -2.41 -1.48
CA GLY A 119 1.60 -1.15 -1.51
C GLY A 119 0.93 -0.04 -0.71
N ALA A 120 -0.38 -0.12 -0.52
CA ALA A 120 -1.17 0.84 0.24
C ALA A 120 -1.07 0.64 1.77
N SER A 121 -0.52 -0.47 2.23
CA SER A 121 -0.52 -0.84 3.67
C SER A 121 0.26 0.13 4.56
N SER A 122 1.18 0.93 4.01
CA SER A 122 1.81 2.02 4.74
C SER A 122 0.79 3.06 5.21
N MET A 123 -0.23 3.35 4.38
CA MET A 123 -1.26 4.35 4.69
C MET A 123 -2.12 3.92 5.88
N THR A 124 -2.48 2.66 5.99
CA THR A 124 -3.33 2.14 7.07
C THR A 124 -2.55 1.74 8.32
N ASN A 125 -1.23 1.63 8.25
CA ASN A 125 -0.41 1.19 9.38
C ASN A 125 0.47 2.29 9.96
N VAL A 126 0.86 3.26 9.16
CA VAL A 126 1.61 4.43 9.62
C VAL A 126 0.64 5.56 9.98
N THR A 127 -0.33 5.85 9.10
CA THR A 127 -1.30 6.93 9.32
C THR A 127 -2.46 6.53 10.23
N ALA A 128 -2.84 5.26 10.28
CA ALA A 128 -3.91 4.79 11.15
C ALA A 128 -3.61 5.00 12.64
N GLY A 129 -2.34 4.99 13.04
CA GLY A 129 -1.95 5.37 14.39
C GLY A 129 -2.36 6.80 14.74
N ALA A 130 -2.32 7.71 13.77
CA ALA A 130 -2.80 9.08 13.95
C ALA A 130 -4.32 9.17 13.86
N TYR A 131 -4.96 8.38 12.98
CA TYR A 131 -6.41 8.42 12.79
C TYR A 131 -7.18 7.73 13.93
N ALA A 132 -6.81 6.52 14.26
CA ALA A 132 -7.60 5.64 15.12
C ALA A 132 -6.82 5.13 16.34
N ASP A 133 -5.60 5.57 16.55
CA ASP A 133 -4.65 5.10 17.57
C ASP A 133 -4.35 3.59 17.53
N VAL A 134 -4.82 2.89 16.47
CA VAL A 134 -4.63 1.45 16.31
C VAL A 134 -4.35 1.11 14.84
N PRO A 135 -3.12 0.74 14.49
CA PRO A 135 -2.79 0.31 13.14
C PRO A 135 -3.59 -0.93 12.73
N LEU A 136 -4.09 -0.97 11.49
CA LEU A 136 -4.87 -2.09 10.99
C LEU A 136 -4.08 -3.43 11.09
N PHE A 137 -2.76 -3.38 10.89
CA PHE A 137 -1.89 -4.54 10.99
C PHE A 137 -1.81 -5.15 12.39
N LEU A 138 -2.11 -4.38 13.44
CA LEU A 138 -2.18 -4.93 14.80
C LEU A 138 -3.26 -6.02 14.92
N PHE A 139 -4.41 -5.82 14.31
CA PHE A 139 -5.48 -6.83 14.31
C PHE A 139 -5.05 -8.10 13.55
N HIS A 140 -4.33 -7.96 12.44
CA HIS A 140 -3.72 -9.11 11.75
C HIS A 140 -2.78 -9.89 12.68
N LEU A 141 -1.90 -9.22 13.39
CA LEU A 141 -0.99 -9.87 14.34
C LEU A 141 -1.77 -10.58 15.46
N LEU A 142 -2.77 -9.93 16.04
CA LEU A 142 -3.59 -10.52 17.11
C LEU A 142 -4.28 -11.81 16.66
N GLU A 143 -4.81 -11.84 15.42
CA GLU A 143 -5.44 -13.04 14.86
C GLU A 143 -4.46 -14.20 14.66
N PHE A 144 -3.20 -13.92 14.27
CA PHE A 144 -2.20 -14.96 14.00
C PHE A 144 -1.38 -15.38 15.22
N MET A 145 -1.34 -14.53 16.25
CA MET A 145 -0.65 -14.85 17.52
C MET A 145 -1.55 -15.59 18.51
N ASP A 146 -2.81 -15.82 18.16
CA ASP A 146 -3.83 -16.48 18.99
C ASP A 146 -3.98 -15.84 20.38
N VAL A 147 -3.89 -14.51 20.43
CA VAL A 147 -4.06 -13.72 21.65
C VAL A 147 -5.54 -13.43 21.85
N ASP A 148 -6.03 -13.59 23.06
CA ASP A 148 -7.37 -13.15 23.41
C ASP A 148 -7.42 -11.61 23.48
N TYR A 149 -8.36 -11.03 22.76
CA TYR A 149 -8.62 -9.59 22.78
C TYR A 149 -10.11 -9.32 22.57
N THR A 150 -10.52 -8.13 22.94
CA THR A 150 -11.89 -7.64 22.71
C THR A 150 -11.82 -6.32 21.95
N VAL A 151 -12.64 -6.19 20.93
CA VAL A 151 -12.75 -4.97 20.12
C VAL A 151 -14.22 -4.78 19.72
N ASP A 152 -14.67 -3.54 19.77
CA ASP A 152 -15.93 -3.13 19.15
C ASP A 152 -15.63 -2.73 17.70
N VAL A 153 -15.94 -3.64 16.76
CA VAL A 153 -15.66 -3.46 15.34
C VAL A 153 -16.44 -2.28 14.75
N GLU A 154 -17.66 -2.04 15.21
CA GLU A 154 -18.46 -0.91 14.74
C GLU A 154 -17.85 0.42 15.20
N GLU A 155 -17.43 0.50 16.46
CA GLU A 155 -16.77 1.69 17.00
C GLU A 155 -15.49 2.02 16.22
N ILE A 156 -14.64 1.01 15.97
CA ILE A 156 -13.41 1.20 15.17
C ILE A 156 -13.74 1.68 13.76
N ASN A 157 -14.69 1.03 13.08
CA ASN A 157 -15.08 1.40 11.72
C ASN A 157 -15.66 2.81 11.66
N ASP A 158 -16.48 3.20 12.62
CA ASP A 158 -17.07 4.55 12.69
C ASP A 158 -16.02 5.61 12.98
N ARG A 159 -15.09 5.33 13.87
CA ARG A 159 -13.99 6.22 14.20
C ARG A 159 -13.07 6.45 13.00
N TRP A 160 -12.66 5.41 12.30
CA TRP A 160 -11.83 5.54 11.11
C TRP A 160 -12.53 6.35 10.01
N ARG A 161 -13.83 6.09 9.80
CA ARG A 161 -14.63 6.87 8.84
C ARG A 161 -14.70 8.35 9.21
N ALA A 162 -14.92 8.66 10.49
CA ALA A 162 -14.99 10.04 10.96
C ALA A 162 -13.66 10.77 10.81
N LEU A 163 -12.55 10.12 11.12
CA LEU A 163 -11.21 10.71 11.00
C LEU A 163 -10.81 10.90 9.54
N ALA A 164 -11.02 9.92 8.68
CA ALA A 164 -10.71 10.03 7.25
C ALA A 164 -11.53 11.11 6.53
N ALA A 165 -12.64 11.54 7.11
CA ALA A 165 -13.46 12.63 6.57
C ALA A 165 -12.91 14.05 6.85
N VAL A 166 -11.92 14.18 7.74
CA VAL A 166 -11.39 15.50 8.16
C VAL A 166 -9.88 15.62 7.99
N ASP A 167 -9.21 14.55 7.59
CA ASP A 167 -7.76 14.54 7.51
C ASP A 167 -7.29 14.00 6.15
N VAL A 168 -6.25 14.57 5.60
CA VAL A 168 -5.75 14.29 4.25
C VAL A 168 -4.34 13.74 4.35
N TRP A 169 -4.14 12.60 3.72
CA TRP A 169 -2.86 11.91 3.68
C TRP A 169 -2.52 11.41 2.29
N SER A 170 -1.25 11.51 1.92
CA SER A 170 -0.75 11.01 0.65
C SER A 170 0.54 10.25 0.83
N GLN A 171 0.74 9.23 0.01
CA GLN A 171 2.04 8.62 -0.21
C GLN A 171 2.39 8.64 -1.69
N LEU A 172 3.64 8.97 -1.98
CA LEU A 172 4.22 8.89 -3.32
C LEU A 172 5.35 7.87 -3.31
N ILE A 173 5.33 6.96 -4.27
CA ILE A 173 6.35 5.93 -4.44
C ILE A 173 7.13 6.21 -5.72
N MET A 174 8.36 6.64 -5.58
CA MET A 174 9.28 6.77 -6.72
C MET A 174 9.86 5.42 -7.05
N LYS A 175 9.57 4.92 -8.26
CA LYS A 175 10.07 3.65 -8.77
C LYS A 175 11.28 3.88 -9.64
N GLU A 176 12.25 2.98 -9.55
CA GLU A 176 13.39 2.99 -10.48
C GLU A 176 12.91 2.77 -11.91
N PRO A 177 13.12 3.73 -12.81
CA PRO A 177 12.63 3.64 -14.19
C PRO A 177 13.54 2.80 -15.11
N GLY A 178 14.72 2.41 -14.66
CA GLY A 178 15.69 1.69 -15.47
C GLY A 178 15.34 0.22 -15.68
N ASP A 179 15.64 -0.28 -16.88
CA ASP A 179 15.55 -1.72 -17.20
C ASP A 179 16.81 -2.49 -16.77
N GLU A 180 17.88 -1.78 -16.40
CA GLU A 180 19.15 -2.36 -15.97
C GLU A 180 19.33 -2.25 -14.45
N VAL A 181 20.09 -3.20 -13.90
CA VAL A 181 20.48 -3.14 -12.49
C VAL A 181 21.63 -2.16 -12.37
N GLU A 182 21.34 -1.02 -11.75
CA GLU A 182 22.33 0.04 -11.53
C GLU A 182 22.65 0.18 -10.04
N ARG A 183 23.88 0.63 -9.76
CA ARG A 183 24.26 0.94 -8.39
C ARG A 183 23.80 2.35 -8.02
N ILE A 184 23.09 2.51 -6.91
CA ILE A 184 22.74 3.81 -6.37
C ILE A 184 24.01 4.50 -5.86
N LEU A 185 24.35 5.65 -6.43
CA LEU A 185 25.48 6.46 -5.98
C LEU A 185 25.10 7.45 -4.89
N THR A 186 23.93 8.07 -5.05
CA THR A 186 23.36 9.02 -4.09
C THR A 186 21.87 8.77 -3.93
N ALA A 187 21.34 9.03 -2.75
CA ALA A 187 19.91 8.97 -2.48
C ALA A 187 19.56 10.04 -1.44
N PRO A 188 18.34 10.63 -1.49
CA PRO A 188 17.87 11.52 -0.45
C PRO A 188 17.93 10.85 0.92
N ARG A 189 18.16 11.64 1.96
CA ARG A 189 18.19 11.14 3.35
C ARG A 189 16.76 10.90 3.85
N THR A 190 16.55 9.84 4.61
CA THR A 190 15.31 9.67 5.38
C THR A 190 15.18 10.79 6.39
N GLY A 191 14.01 11.40 6.49
CA GLY A 191 13.72 12.48 7.42
C GLY A 191 12.74 13.51 6.89
N ALA A 192 12.66 14.63 7.58
CA ALA A 192 11.82 15.77 7.22
C ALA A 192 12.55 16.65 6.18
N TRP A 193 11.78 17.09 5.21
CA TRP A 193 12.20 17.96 4.12
C TRP A 193 11.22 19.10 3.97
N ARG A 194 11.72 20.28 3.59
CA ARG A 194 10.92 21.46 3.32
C ARG A 194 10.91 21.80 1.84
N LEU A 195 9.74 22.03 1.30
CA LEU A 195 9.51 22.47 -0.07
C LEU A 195 9.44 24.00 -0.08
N SER A 196 10.31 24.65 -0.85
CA SER A 196 10.23 26.09 -1.09
C SER A 196 9.20 26.45 -2.16
N ASP A 197 8.74 27.70 -2.20
CA ASP A 197 7.87 28.24 -3.24
C ASP A 197 8.43 28.03 -4.67
N GLY A 198 9.72 27.92 -4.81
CA GLY A 198 10.41 27.63 -6.07
C GLY A 198 10.52 26.15 -6.43
N GLY A 199 9.93 25.24 -5.64
CA GLY A 199 9.98 23.79 -5.87
C GLY A 199 11.27 23.09 -5.43
N ALA A 200 12.16 23.79 -4.73
CA ALA A 200 13.37 23.17 -4.18
C ALA A 200 13.09 22.49 -2.84
N LEU A 201 13.60 21.26 -2.68
CA LEU A 201 13.55 20.52 -1.43
C LEU A 201 14.82 20.75 -0.61
N THR A 202 14.67 21.15 0.65
CA THR A 202 15.76 21.30 1.62
C THR A 202 15.58 20.27 2.73
N PHE A 203 16.67 19.56 3.03
CA PHE A 203 16.69 18.62 4.15
C PHE A 203 16.74 19.37 5.48
N GLU A 204 15.78 19.10 6.37
CA GLU A 204 15.70 19.73 7.68
C GLU A 204 16.42 18.88 8.74
N HIS A 205 15.93 17.68 9.01
CA HIS A 205 16.53 16.80 10.01
C HIS A 205 16.20 15.32 9.77
N VAL A 206 16.96 14.46 10.41
CA VAL A 206 16.70 13.01 10.41
C VAL A 206 15.56 12.72 11.36
N THR A 207 14.53 12.06 10.85
CA THR A 207 13.46 11.47 11.64
C THR A 207 12.96 10.19 10.96
N ASN A 208 12.31 9.32 11.71
CA ASN A 208 11.50 8.20 11.22
C ASN A 208 10.04 8.36 11.63
N ASP A 209 9.69 9.49 12.19
CA ASP A 209 8.34 9.84 12.61
C ASP A 209 7.75 10.89 11.69
N TRP A 210 6.83 10.47 10.80
CA TRP A 210 6.15 11.35 9.88
C TRP A 210 5.17 12.31 10.59
N HIS A 211 4.78 12.05 11.86
CA HIS A 211 3.95 12.97 12.66
C HIS A 211 4.66 14.28 12.97
N GLU A 212 5.97 14.36 12.79
CA GLU A 212 6.71 15.62 12.88
C GLU A 212 6.42 16.57 11.73
N ILE A 213 5.78 16.10 10.65
CA ILE A 213 5.33 16.93 9.54
C ILE A 213 4.07 17.66 9.97
N THR A 214 4.15 18.98 10.06
CA THR A 214 3.09 19.82 10.64
C THR A 214 2.58 20.92 9.71
N THR A 215 3.22 21.12 8.57
CA THR A 215 2.88 22.18 7.61
C THR A 215 2.85 21.64 6.18
N GLU A 216 2.09 22.31 5.30
CA GLU A 216 1.91 21.92 3.89
C GLU A 216 3.19 21.98 3.05
N ASP A 217 4.18 22.76 3.49
CA ASP A 217 5.48 22.86 2.84
C ASP A 217 6.50 21.81 3.33
N GLU A 218 6.11 20.97 4.26
CA GLU A 218 6.93 19.87 4.77
C GLU A 218 6.53 18.52 4.16
N ALA A 219 7.52 17.64 4.01
CA ALA A 219 7.32 16.28 3.56
C ALA A 219 8.22 15.32 4.35
N PHE A 220 7.68 14.16 4.71
CA PHE A 220 8.48 13.06 5.19
C PHE A 220 8.94 12.19 4.02
N PHE A 221 10.24 11.96 3.94
CA PHE A 221 10.82 11.05 2.96
C PHE A 221 11.42 9.84 3.66
N MET A 222 11.02 8.66 3.24
CA MET A 222 11.60 7.39 3.68
C MET A 222 12.23 6.69 2.47
N ARG A 223 13.55 6.51 2.48
CA ARG A 223 14.21 5.76 1.41
C ARG A 223 14.19 4.26 1.71
N VAL A 224 13.89 3.49 0.69
CA VAL A 224 13.94 2.02 0.74
C VAL A 224 15.33 1.52 0.38
N TYR A 225 15.99 2.18 -0.58
CA TYR A 225 17.35 1.87 -1.02
C TYR A 225 18.30 3.02 -0.73
N GLY A 226 19.52 2.70 -0.36
CA GLY A 226 20.57 3.67 -0.05
C GLY A 226 21.76 3.62 -1.01
N PRO A 227 22.73 4.55 -0.86
CA PRO A 227 23.96 4.51 -1.62
C PRO A 227 24.69 3.17 -1.45
N GLY A 228 25.06 2.56 -2.58
CA GLY A 228 25.69 1.24 -2.62
C GLY A 228 24.72 0.10 -2.91
N ASP A 229 23.43 0.29 -2.76
CA ASP A 229 22.41 -0.71 -3.10
C ASP A 229 22.25 -0.86 -4.62
N PHE A 230 21.74 -2.03 -5.02
CA PHE A 230 21.43 -2.37 -6.39
C PHE A 230 19.95 -2.72 -6.51
N PRO A 231 19.07 -1.74 -6.77
CA PRO A 231 17.68 -2.05 -7.08
C PRO A 231 17.62 -2.87 -8.35
N ALA A 232 16.93 -4.00 -8.30
CA ALA A 232 16.70 -4.82 -9.48
C ALA A 232 15.31 -4.52 -10.05
N PRO A 233 15.18 -4.39 -11.38
CA PRO A 233 13.89 -4.29 -12.03
C PRO A 233 13.01 -5.49 -11.64
N LYS A 234 11.72 -5.26 -11.43
CA LYS A 234 10.75 -6.29 -11.00
C LYS A 234 10.76 -7.53 -11.89
N VAL A 235 10.90 -7.33 -13.19
CA VAL A 235 10.93 -8.42 -14.20
C VAL A 235 12.15 -9.33 -14.06
N ARG A 236 13.27 -8.84 -13.49
CA ARG A 236 14.49 -9.63 -13.27
C ARG A 236 14.61 -10.15 -11.85
N ALA A 237 13.92 -9.55 -10.89
CA ALA A 237 13.97 -9.98 -9.50
C ALA A 237 13.31 -11.35 -9.30
N GLU A 238 12.21 -11.63 -9.97
CA GLU A 238 11.48 -12.91 -9.83
C GLU A 238 12.30 -14.15 -10.23
N PRO A 239 12.97 -14.20 -11.40
CA PRO A 239 13.84 -15.33 -11.73
C PRO A 239 15.06 -15.42 -10.82
N THR A 240 15.60 -14.30 -10.37
CA THR A 240 16.74 -14.27 -9.45
C THR A 240 16.34 -14.71 -8.07
N ILE A 241 15.19 -14.28 -7.56
CA ILE A 241 14.65 -14.73 -6.27
C ILE A 241 14.34 -16.22 -6.32
N ALA A 242 13.72 -16.71 -7.39
CA ALA A 242 13.40 -18.13 -7.54
C ALA A 242 14.66 -19.02 -7.72
N ALA A 243 15.72 -18.50 -8.33
CA ALA A 243 17.01 -19.17 -8.41
C ALA A 243 17.72 -19.20 -7.06
N VAL A 244 17.66 -18.09 -6.35
CA VAL A 244 18.24 -17.88 -5.04
C VAL A 244 17.50 -18.70 -3.97
N GLU A 245 16.19 -18.80 -3.99
CA GLU A 245 15.40 -19.63 -3.08
C GLU A 245 15.73 -21.12 -3.19
N ARG A 246 16.21 -21.60 -4.35
CA ARG A 246 16.61 -23.00 -4.56
C ARG A 246 18.00 -23.34 -4.01
N GLU A 247 18.87 -22.35 -3.86
CA GLU A 247 20.25 -22.52 -3.42
C GLU A 247 20.50 -22.09 -1.97
N ILE A 248 19.48 -21.53 -1.30
CA ILE A 248 19.68 -20.90 -0.01
C ILE A 248 19.29 -21.83 1.14
N PRO A 249 20.20 -22.02 2.12
CA PRO A 249 19.90 -22.72 3.36
C PRO A 249 18.73 -22.08 4.12
N ALA A 250 17.98 -22.86 4.89
CA ALA A 250 16.80 -22.41 5.63
C ALA A 250 17.07 -21.25 6.62
N ASP A 251 18.32 -21.04 7.01
CA ASP A 251 18.77 -19.98 7.89
C ASP A 251 19.22 -18.67 7.18
N TRP A 252 19.21 -18.66 5.84
CA TRP A 252 19.67 -17.54 5.02
C TRP A 252 19.01 -16.20 5.35
N ARG A 253 17.72 -16.17 5.64
CA ARG A 253 17.01 -14.93 5.99
C ARG A 253 17.62 -14.30 7.25
N LEU A 254 18.01 -15.12 8.21
CA LEU A 254 18.68 -14.67 9.43
C LEU A 254 20.10 -14.19 9.15
N GLU A 255 20.83 -14.88 8.29
CA GLU A 255 22.19 -14.50 7.88
C GLU A 255 22.20 -13.19 7.09
N ARG A 256 21.23 -12.97 6.19
CA ARG A 256 21.06 -11.70 5.47
C ARG A 256 20.73 -10.56 6.42
N ALA A 257 19.84 -10.78 7.38
CA ALA A 257 19.53 -9.79 8.40
C ALA A 257 20.76 -9.43 9.25
N ARG A 258 21.56 -10.41 9.64
CA ARG A 258 22.83 -10.20 10.37
C ARG A 258 23.84 -9.40 9.56
N ARG A 259 24.00 -9.69 8.26
CA ARG A 259 24.88 -8.91 7.36
C ARG A 259 24.40 -7.48 7.19
N TYR A 260 23.08 -7.28 7.10
CA TYR A 260 22.49 -5.94 7.01
C TYR A 260 22.73 -5.15 8.29
N LEU A 261 22.53 -5.75 9.45
CA LEU A 261 22.78 -5.14 10.75
C LEU A 261 24.27 -4.84 10.97
N ALA A 262 25.16 -5.71 10.51
CA ALA A 262 26.61 -5.51 10.61
C ALA A 262 27.15 -4.43 9.65
N ALA A 263 26.42 -4.12 8.57
CA ALA A 263 26.77 -3.08 7.60
C ALA A 263 26.21 -1.70 7.95
N LEU A 264 25.31 -1.60 8.94
CA LEU A 264 24.82 -0.31 9.42
C LEU A 264 25.96 0.42 10.15
N PRO A 265 26.16 1.73 9.89
CA PRO A 265 27.09 2.51 10.70
C PRO A 265 26.63 2.45 12.17
N PRO A 266 27.58 2.43 13.13
CA PRO A 266 27.21 2.49 14.53
C PRO A 266 26.29 3.69 14.77
N ALA A 267 25.24 3.49 15.54
CA ALA A 267 24.36 4.58 15.96
C ALA A 267 25.21 5.65 16.64
N ILE A 268 25.16 6.87 16.08
CA ILE A 268 25.86 8.03 16.63
C ILE A 268 25.13 8.48 17.89
#